data_861a658b401d2ba75c7ad0a8ea432913
#
_entry.id   861a658b401d2ba75c7ad0a8ea432913
#
_cell.length_a   1.000
_cell.length_b   1.000
_cell.length_c   1.000
_cell.angle_alpha   90.00
_cell.angle_beta   90.00
_cell.angle_gamma   90.00
#
_symmetry.space_group_name_H-M   'P 1'
#
loop_
_entity.id
_entity.type
_entity.pdbx_description
1 polymer ?
#
loop_
_entity_poly.entity_id
_entity_poly.type
_entity_poly.pdbx_seq_one_letter_code
_entity_poly.pdbx_strand_id
1 'polypeptide(L)'
;MVLFDSLGHPVFPASVSSQMAHAVDPIATSDSMPLRPRVAEYQRWRQMTVDEMLLENRVVFLVGEIDHASATGVIMRLLYLQSLRKDQDINLYINSPGGAVDDTLAIYDTIKFLSCDVATFCVGKAMSGGAVVLAAGTKGKRYALPHAKVMIHQPFGGIYGQTADIAIQAEEILKTKETLTDLLSKLTGQPREKVAEDQERDKYFDAREAKAYGIVDEVLEESDKAAKEAIAKGQMARPS
;
A
#
# COMPACT_ATOMS: atom_id res chain seq x y z
N MET A 1 40.72 -32.49 -28.95
CA MET A 1 40.97 -33.14 -27.65
C MET A 1 41.48 -32.04 -26.71
N VAL A 2 40.67 -31.65 -25.77
CA VAL A 2 41.07 -30.60 -24.80
C VAL A 2 41.79 -31.28 -23.67
N LEU A 3 43.01 -30.83 -23.38
CA LEU A 3 43.82 -31.35 -22.29
C LEU A 3 43.52 -30.53 -21.03
N PHE A 4 43.44 -31.21 -19.89
CA PHE A 4 43.21 -30.60 -18.57
C PHE A 4 44.43 -30.81 -17.68
N ASP A 5 44.76 -29.87 -16.81
CA ASP A 5 45.80 -30.01 -15.79
C ASP A 5 45.35 -30.91 -14.62
N SER A 6 46.23 -31.14 -13.67
CA SER A 6 45.98 -31.99 -12.49
C SER A 6 44.93 -31.42 -11.51
N LEU A 7 44.42 -30.20 -11.75
CA LEU A 7 43.40 -29.53 -10.97
C LEU A 7 42.08 -29.40 -11.78
N GLY A 8 41.99 -29.99 -12.99
CA GLY A 8 40.81 -29.99 -13.82
C GLY A 8 40.58 -28.73 -14.67
N HIS A 9 41.62 -27.89 -14.85
CA HIS A 9 41.51 -26.70 -15.71
C HIS A 9 41.95 -27.01 -17.14
N PRO A 10 41.27 -26.46 -18.17
CA PRO A 10 41.67 -26.67 -19.56
C PRO A 10 42.98 -25.97 -19.88
N VAL A 11 43.93 -26.73 -20.48
CA VAL A 11 45.24 -26.21 -20.92
C VAL A 11 45.22 -26.00 -22.43
N PHE A 12 45.47 -24.78 -22.87
CA PHE A 12 45.55 -24.43 -24.30
C PHE A 12 47.02 -24.32 -24.72
N PRO A 13 47.40 -24.86 -25.90
CA PRO A 13 48.78 -24.78 -26.38
C PRO A 13 49.18 -23.32 -26.72
N ALA A 14 50.42 -22.96 -26.40
CA ALA A 14 50.95 -21.59 -26.49
C ALA A 14 50.91 -20.96 -27.91
N SER A 15 50.61 -21.74 -28.95
CA SER A 15 50.51 -21.25 -30.33
C SER A 15 49.19 -20.49 -30.64
N VAL A 16 48.20 -20.51 -29.73
CA VAL A 16 46.91 -19.84 -29.95
C VAL A 16 46.89 -18.43 -29.34
N SER A 17 47.81 -18.12 -28.42
CA SER A 17 47.88 -16.85 -27.73
C SER A 17 48.51 -15.69 -28.55
N SER A 18 49.20 -15.97 -29.65
CA SER A 18 49.88 -14.92 -30.44
C SER A 18 49.05 -14.36 -31.61
N GLN A 19 47.90 -14.97 -31.96
CA GLN A 19 47.05 -14.51 -33.07
C GLN A 19 45.87 -13.64 -32.66
N MET A 20 45.63 -13.46 -31.36
CA MET A 20 44.52 -12.58 -30.87
C MET A 20 44.98 -11.16 -30.45
N ALA A 21 46.23 -10.79 -30.70
CA ALA A 21 46.79 -9.51 -30.23
C ALA A 21 46.68 -8.35 -31.24
N HIS A 22 46.11 -8.56 -32.43
CA HIS A 22 45.97 -7.51 -33.43
C HIS A 22 44.56 -7.48 -34.06
N ALA A 23 43.58 -7.02 -33.32
CA ALA A 23 42.36 -6.41 -33.84
C ALA A 23 41.46 -5.95 -32.68
N VAL A 24 41.86 -4.89 -32.00
CA VAL A 24 40.90 -4.10 -31.19
C VAL A 24 41.08 -2.65 -31.62
N ASP A 25 40.25 -2.23 -32.57
CA ASP A 25 40.05 -0.81 -32.84
C ASP A 25 39.51 -0.17 -31.56
N PRO A 26 39.93 1.07 -31.22
CA PRO A 26 39.38 1.77 -30.08
C PRO A 26 37.90 2.11 -30.36
N ILE A 27 37.02 1.34 -29.73
CA ILE A 27 35.58 1.60 -29.77
C ILE A 27 35.33 2.98 -29.16
N ALA A 28 34.83 3.88 -29.99
CA ALA A 28 34.38 5.21 -29.61
C ALA A 28 33.44 5.12 -28.40
N THR A 29 33.74 5.86 -27.34
CA THR A 29 32.89 6.09 -26.18
C THR A 29 31.67 6.88 -26.62
N SER A 30 30.59 6.22 -26.95
CA SER A 30 29.27 6.86 -27.04
C SER A 30 28.54 6.70 -25.71
N ASP A 31 28.34 7.82 -25.05
CA ASP A 31 27.67 8.01 -23.75
C ASP A 31 26.16 7.76 -23.79
N SER A 32 25.68 6.63 -24.34
CA SER A 32 24.24 6.36 -24.38
C SER A 32 23.85 4.87 -24.44
N MET A 33 24.63 3.96 -23.86
CA MET A 33 24.11 2.61 -23.67
C MET A 33 23.29 2.54 -22.38
N PRO A 34 22.01 2.11 -22.43
CA PRO A 34 21.26 1.85 -21.21
C PRO A 34 22.01 0.77 -20.40
N LEU A 35 22.30 1.10 -19.14
CA LEU A 35 22.93 0.19 -18.19
C LEU A 35 22.19 -1.14 -18.20
N ARG A 36 22.81 -2.19 -18.71
CA ARG A 36 22.29 -3.55 -18.57
C ARG A 36 22.20 -3.83 -17.06
N PRO A 37 21.06 -4.27 -16.55
CA PRO A 37 20.94 -4.64 -15.15
C PRO A 37 22.05 -5.66 -14.83
N ARG A 38 22.78 -5.43 -13.74
CA ARG A 38 23.87 -6.32 -13.35
C ARG A 38 23.27 -7.71 -13.13
N VAL A 39 23.99 -8.76 -13.52
CA VAL A 39 23.53 -10.15 -13.41
C VAL A 39 23.02 -10.49 -11.99
N ALA A 40 23.60 -9.87 -10.96
CA ALA A 40 23.15 -10.00 -9.57
C ALA A 40 21.75 -9.41 -9.32
N GLU A 41 21.39 -8.28 -9.97
CA GLU A 41 20.05 -7.71 -9.89
C GLU A 41 19.03 -8.60 -10.59
N TYR A 42 19.37 -9.12 -11.77
CA TYR A 42 18.51 -10.06 -12.50
C TYR A 42 18.27 -11.35 -11.72
N GLN A 43 19.29 -11.90 -11.05
CA GLN A 43 19.14 -13.08 -10.20
C GLN A 43 18.30 -12.80 -8.97
N ARG A 44 18.43 -11.61 -8.34
CA ARG A 44 17.59 -11.18 -7.24
C ARG A 44 16.10 -11.16 -7.64
N TRP A 45 15.76 -10.54 -8.77
CA TRP A 45 14.37 -10.48 -9.27
C TRP A 45 13.77 -11.87 -9.53
N ARG A 46 14.55 -12.84 -9.98
CA ARG A 46 14.07 -14.23 -10.22
C ARG A 46 13.74 -15.00 -8.95
N GLN A 47 14.23 -14.57 -7.79
CA GLN A 47 14.02 -15.24 -6.50
C GLN A 47 12.99 -14.55 -5.61
N MET A 48 12.51 -13.37 -6.00
CA MET A 48 11.51 -12.62 -5.23
C MET A 48 10.11 -13.22 -5.38
N THR A 49 9.38 -13.26 -4.29
CA THR A 49 7.94 -13.52 -4.28
C THR A 49 7.17 -12.34 -4.89
N VAL A 50 5.90 -12.56 -5.27
CA VAL A 50 5.04 -11.47 -5.76
C VAL A 50 4.89 -10.36 -4.72
N ASP A 51 4.76 -10.72 -3.44
CA ASP A 51 4.66 -9.75 -2.34
C ASP A 51 5.91 -8.87 -2.23
N GLU A 52 7.09 -9.46 -2.35
CA GLU A 52 8.36 -8.71 -2.35
C GLU A 52 8.49 -7.79 -3.56
N MET A 53 8.07 -8.25 -4.75
CA MET A 53 8.07 -7.44 -5.96
C MET A 53 7.10 -6.25 -5.84
N LEU A 54 5.92 -6.47 -5.25
CA LEU A 54 4.95 -5.42 -5.01
C LEU A 54 5.46 -4.42 -3.97
N LEU A 55 6.10 -4.89 -2.90
CA LEU A 55 6.70 -4.03 -1.88
C LEU A 55 7.83 -3.16 -2.45
N GLU A 56 8.70 -3.69 -3.32
CA GLU A 56 9.71 -2.90 -4.05
C GLU A 56 9.08 -1.79 -4.90
N ASN A 57 7.86 -2.01 -5.41
CA ASN A 57 7.07 -1.01 -6.13
C ASN A 57 6.20 -0.16 -5.19
N ARG A 58 6.48 -0.18 -3.89
CA ARG A 58 5.79 0.60 -2.84
C ARG A 58 4.30 0.30 -2.76
N VAL A 59 3.90 -0.94 -3.06
CA VAL A 59 2.53 -1.43 -2.97
C VAL A 59 2.37 -2.26 -1.71
N VAL A 60 1.39 -1.91 -0.89
CA VAL A 60 1.00 -2.60 0.34
C VAL A 60 -0.46 -3.02 0.24
N PHE A 61 -0.80 -4.19 0.77
CA PHE A 61 -2.17 -4.68 0.80
C PHE A 61 -2.70 -4.80 2.23
N LEU A 62 -3.95 -4.35 2.43
CA LEU A 62 -4.77 -4.66 3.60
C LEU A 62 -5.95 -5.50 3.12
N VAL A 63 -5.86 -6.82 3.29
CA VAL A 63 -6.85 -7.79 2.81
C VAL A 63 -7.36 -8.62 3.97
N GLY A 64 -8.69 -8.82 4.01
CA GLY A 64 -9.33 -9.58 5.09
C GLY A 64 -9.63 -8.73 6.33
N GLU A 65 -9.85 -9.40 7.44
CA GLU A 65 -10.16 -8.77 8.72
C GLU A 65 -8.96 -7.98 9.27
N ILE A 66 -9.25 -6.86 9.91
CA ILE A 66 -8.25 -6.07 10.63
C ILE A 66 -8.11 -6.66 12.03
N ASP A 67 -7.04 -7.38 12.23
CA ASP A 67 -6.59 -7.94 13.50
C ASP A 67 -5.16 -7.50 13.81
N HIS A 68 -4.65 -7.90 14.98
CA HIS A 68 -3.31 -7.55 15.41
C HIS A 68 -2.21 -7.97 14.40
N ALA A 69 -2.36 -9.14 13.76
CA ALA A 69 -1.37 -9.65 12.83
C ALA A 69 -1.38 -8.88 11.50
N SER A 70 -2.57 -8.67 10.92
CA SER A 70 -2.74 -7.93 9.67
C SER A 70 -2.34 -6.46 9.83
N ALA A 71 -2.74 -5.81 10.93
CA ALA A 71 -2.37 -4.43 11.23
C ALA A 71 -0.85 -4.27 11.41
N THR A 72 -0.21 -5.13 12.23
CA THR A 72 1.24 -5.14 12.40
C THR A 72 1.95 -5.32 11.05
N GLY A 73 1.48 -6.24 10.21
CA GLY A 73 2.03 -6.48 8.89
C GLY A 73 1.98 -5.26 7.97
N VAL A 74 0.88 -4.52 7.97
CA VAL A 74 0.73 -3.26 7.22
C VAL A 74 1.65 -2.19 7.79
N ILE A 75 1.64 -1.96 9.10
CA ILE A 75 2.46 -0.95 9.79
C ILE A 75 3.95 -1.16 9.50
N MET A 76 4.44 -2.39 9.64
CA MET A 76 5.84 -2.71 9.35
C MET A 76 6.23 -2.36 7.91
N ARG A 77 5.39 -2.68 6.92
CA ARG A 77 5.63 -2.36 5.52
C ARG A 77 5.61 -0.85 5.26
N LEU A 78 4.67 -0.12 5.85
CA LEU A 78 4.60 1.34 5.75
C LEU A 78 5.88 2.00 6.29
N LEU A 79 6.31 1.64 7.50
CA LEU A 79 7.52 2.16 8.13
C LEU A 79 8.78 1.78 7.34
N TYR A 80 8.87 0.55 6.83
CA TYR A 80 9.97 0.10 5.98
C TYR A 80 10.07 0.95 4.71
N LEU A 81 8.96 1.15 4.00
CA LEU A 81 8.93 1.93 2.77
C LEU A 81 9.30 3.41 3.00
N GLN A 82 8.85 4.00 4.11
CA GLN A 82 9.27 5.34 4.50
C GLN A 82 10.78 5.41 4.77
N SER A 83 11.36 4.37 5.41
CA SER A 83 12.80 4.35 5.69
C SER A 83 13.66 4.31 4.43
N LEU A 84 13.15 3.71 3.36
CA LEU A 84 13.82 3.67 2.06
C LEU A 84 13.75 5.00 1.31
N ARG A 85 12.56 5.58 1.18
CA ARG A 85 12.32 6.82 0.43
C ARG A 85 11.16 7.60 1.04
N LYS A 86 11.44 8.82 1.48
CA LYS A 86 10.46 9.73 2.09
C LYS A 86 9.76 10.64 1.07
N ASP A 87 10.24 10.67 -0.14
CA ASP A 87 9.82 11.54 -1.24
C ASP A 87 8.92 10.84 -2.27
N GLN A 88 8.59 9.59 -2.01
CA GLN A 88 7.73 8.78 -2.89
C GLN A 88 6.50 8.28 -2.16
N ASP A 89 5.37 8.29 -2.86
CA ASP A 89 4.09 7.80 -2.34
C ASP A 89 4.14 6.30 -2.03
N ILE A 90 3.33 5.89 -1.06
CA ILE A 90 3.02 4.49 -0.79
C ILE A 90 1.59 4.22 -1.29
N ASN A 91 1.38 3.13 -2.02
CA ASN A 91 0.09 2.71 -2.51
C ASN A 91 -0.48 1.62 -1.62
N LEU A 92 -1.53 1.92 -0.85
CA LEU A 92 -2.22 0.98 0.04
C LEU A 92 -3.53 0.50 -0.58
N TYR A 93 -3.57 -0.76 -1.00
CA TYR A 93 -4.74 -1.42 -1.56
C TYR A 93 -5.55 -2.10 -0.46
N ILE A 94 -6.85 -1.82 -0.42
CA ILE A 94 -7.75 -2.22 0.66
C ILE A 94 -8.87 -3.10 0.10
N ASN A 95 -9.00 -4.31 0.66
CA ASN A 95 -10.13 -5.22 0.48
C ASN A 95 -10.46 -5.86 1.83
N SER A 96 -11.12 -5.10 2.70
CA SER A 96 -11.30 -5.47 4.11
C SER A 96 -12.74 -5.25 4.58
N PRO A 97 -13.31 -6.18 5.37
CA PRO A 97 -14.57 -5.98 6.07
C PRO A 97 -14.43 -5.05 7.30
N GLY A 98 -13.21 -4.62 7.65
CA GLY A 98 -12.89 -3.98 8.93
C GLY A 98 -12.43 -4.99 9.97
N GLY A 99 -12.53 -4.65 11.25
CA GLY A 99 -12.10 -5.51 12.36
C GLY A 99 -11.88 -4.72 13.65
N ALA A 100 -10.86 -5.09 14.42
CA ALA A 100 -10.56 -4.48 15.72
C ALA A 100 -10.27 -2.98 15.61
N VAL A 101 -10.90 -2.20 16.50
CA VAL A 101 -10.82 -0.73 16.46
C VAL A 101 -9.40 -0.25 16.77
N ASP A 102 -8.76 -0.82 17.81
CA ASP A 102 -7.41 -0.41 18.21
C ASP A 102 -6.39 -0.67 17.10
N ASP A 103 -6.50 -1.81 16.41
CA ASP A 103 -5.66 -2.16 15.27
C ASP A 103 -5.94 -1.24 14.06
N THR A 104 -7.20 -0.86 13.84
CA THR A 104 -7.59 0.14 12.85
C THR A 104 -6.95 1.50 13.12
N LEU A 105 -7.04 1.97 14.38
CA LEU A 105 -6.45 3.23 14.80
C LEU A 105 -4.93 3.21 14.75
N ALA A 106 -4.29 2.07 15.04
CA ALA A 106 -2.84 1.91 14.89
C ALA A 106 -2.38 2.08 13.43
N ILE A 107 -3.14 1.53 12.45
CA ILE A 107 -2.87 1.77 11.02
C ILE A 107 -3.11 3.25 10.68
N TYR A 108 -4.23 3.82 11.13
CA TYR A 108 -4.57 5.22 10.90
C TYR A 108 -3.47 6.16 11.38
N ASP A 109 -3.07 6.03 12.64
CA ASP A 109 -2.04 6.86 13.26
C ASP A 109 -0.70 6.70 12.54
N THR A 110 -0.35 5.47 12.14
CA THR A 110 0.85 5.23 11.34
C THR A 110 0.79 6.00 10.02
N ILE A 111 -0.30 5.91 9.26
CA ILE A 111 -0.47 6.67 8.01
C ILE A 111 -0.29 8.17 8.25
N LYS A 112 -0.83 8.71 9.35
CA LYS A 112 -0.73 10.13 9.68
C LYS A 112 0.65 10.54 10.19
N PHE A 113 1.41 9.61 10.75
CA PHE A 113 2.77 9.84 11.22
C PHE A 113 3.81 9.84 10.09
N LEU A 114 3.53 9.16 8.97
CA LEU A 114 4.44 9.10 7.85
C LEU A 114 4.69 10.49 7.24
N SER A 115 5.91 10.73 6.78
CA SER A 115 6.29 11.95 6.06
C SER A 115 6.05 11.89 4.56
N CYS A 116 5.88 10.68 3.99
CA CYS A 116 5.49 10.47 2.60
C CYS A 116 3.97 10.34 2.49
N ASP A 117 3.43 10.67 1.32
CA ASP A 117 2.01 10.51 1.05
C ASP A 117 1.63 9.02 0.95
N VAL A 118 0.43 8.71 1.40
CA VAL A 118 -0.17 7.38 1.26
C VAL A 118 -1.40 7.48 0.38
N ALA A 119 -1.31 6.92 -0.82
CA ALA A 119 -2.46 6.76 -1.70
C ALA A 119 -3.23 5.50 -1.32
N THR A 120 -4.54 5.62 -1.12
CA THR A 120 -5.40 4.49 -0.73
C THR A 120 -6.35 4.10 -1.85
N PHE A 121 -6.51 2.79 -2.05
CA PHE A 121 -7.33 2.22 -3.13
C PHE A 121 -8.31 1.20 -2.58
N CYS A 122 -9.61 1.44 -2.74
CA CYS A 122 -10.63 0.43 -2.43
C CYS A 122 -10.77 -0.54 -3.60
N VAL A 123 -10.39 -1.81 -3.38
CA VAL A 123 -10.48 -2.89 -4.35
C VAL A 123 -11.46 -3.94 -3.81
N GLY A 124 -12.70 -3.89 -4.27
CA GLY A 124 -13.77 -4.76 -3.79
C GLY A 124 -14.54 -4.14 -2.62
N LYS A 125 -13.99 -4.09 -1.42
CA LYS A 125 -14.69 -3.51 -0.26
C LYS A 125 -13.75 -2.83 0.75
N ALA A 126 -14.26 -1.78 1.38
CA ALA A 126 -13.67 -1.16 2.56
C ALA A 126 -14.81 -0.86 3.55
N MET A 127 -14.96 -1.69 4.58
CA MET A 127 -16.07 -1.61 5.52
C MET A 127 -15.57 -1.34 6.93
N SER A 128 -16.37 -0.62 7.76
CA SER A 128 -16.04 -0.37 9.16
C SER A 128 -14.64 0.23 9.31
N GLY A 129 -13.72 -0.40 10.07
CA GLY A 129 -12.31 0.00 10.17
C GLY A 129 -11.62 0.14 8.81
N GLY A 130 -11.97 -0.71 7.82
CA GLY A 130 -11.45 -0.58 6.46
C GLY A 130 -11.83 0.73 5.78
N ALA A 131 -13.02 1.27 6.04
CA ALA A 131 -13.45 2.58 5.54
C ALA A 131 -12.67 3.73 6.22
N VAL A 132 -12.35 3.60 7.49
CA VAL A 132 -11.50 4.55 8.23
C VAL A 132 -10.09 4.59 7.62
N VAL A 133 -9.49 3.42 7.38
CA VAL A 133 -8.15 3.32 6.75
C VAL A 133 -8.18 3.88 5.32
N LEU A 134 -9.24 3.60 4.54
CA LEU A 134 -9.40 4.16 3.19
C LEU A 134 -9.44 5.70 3.23
N ALA A 135 -10.27 6.25 4.10
CA ALA A 135 -10.41 7.70 4.26
C ALA A 135 -9.14 8.35 4.85
N ALA A 136 -8.30 7.58 5.57
CA ALA A 136 -7.04 8.05 6.13
C ALA A 136 -5.96 8.38 5.10
N GLY A 137 -6.09 7.94 3.85
CA GLY A 137 -5.17 8.29 2.78
C GLY A 137 -4.96 9.79 2.63
N THR A 138 -3.88 10.17 1.95
CA THR A 138 -3.58 11.57 1.66
C THR A 138 -4.71 12.20 0.82
N LYS A 139 -5.20 13.37 1.21
CA LYS A 139 -6.27 14.08 0.52
C LYS A 139 -5.89 14.29 -0.96
N GLY A 140 -6.79 13.97 -1.88
CA GLY A 140 -6.55 13.97 -3.32
C GLY A 140 -5.94 12.66 -3.86
N LYS A 141 -5.63 11.69 -2.98
CA LYS A 141 -5.01 10.41 -3.35
C LYS A 141 -5.78 9.20 -2.79
N ARG A 142 -7.09 9.34 -2.60
CA ARG A 142 -7.98 8.29 -2.09
C ARG A 142 -8.89 7.84 -3.22
N TYR A 143 -8.83 6.57 -3.57
CA TYR A 143 -9.43 6.03 -4.79
C TYR A 143 -10.36 4.87 -4.50
N ALA A 144 -11.39 4.70 -5.34
CA ALA A 144 -12.22 3.50 -5.39
C ALA A 144 -12.31 2.96 -6.81
N LEU A 145 -12.30 1.64 -6.98
CA LEU A 145 -12.66 1.01 -8.25
C LEU A 145 -14.18 1.09 -8.46
N PRO A 146 -14.69 1.03 -9.71
CA PRO A 146 -16.09 1.34 -10.01
C PRO A 146 -17.12 0.48 -9.29
N HIS A 147 -16.79 -0.78 -8.98
CA HIS A 147 -17.67 -1.72 -8.29
C HIS A 147 -17.32 -1.92 -6.81
N ALA A 148 -16.40 -1.09 -6.28
CA ALA A 148 -16.05 -1.15 -4.87
C ALA A 148 -17.22 -0.69 -4.00
N LYS A 149 -17.33 -1.28 -2.82
CA LYS A 149 -18.32 -0.94 -1.80
C LYS A 149 -17.64 -0.43 -0.55
N VAL A 150 -18.17 0.64 0.01
CA VAL A 150 -17.73 1.18 1.29
C VAL A 150 -18.90 1.09 2.27
N MET A 151 -18.61 0.83 3.54
CA MET A 151 -19.63 0.83 4.58
C MET A 151 -19.08 1.46 5.85
N ILE A 152 -19.85 2.32 6.46
CA ILE A 152 -19.59 2.88 7.79
C ILE A 152 -20.67 2.45 8.77
N HIS A 153 -20.29 2.24 10.02
CA HIS A 153 -21.18 2.01 11.14
C HIS A 153 -20.46 2.36 12.46
N GLN A 154 -21.22 2.47 13.54
CA GLN A 154 -20.67 2.65 14.87
C GLN A 154 -19.90 1.39 15.34
N PRO A 155 -18.91 1.52 16.24
CA PRO A 155 -18.26 0.36 16.83
C PRO A 155 -19.29 -0.53 17.54
N PHE A 156 -19.10 -1.85 17.43
CA PHE A 156 -19.93 -2.82 18.11
C PHE A 156 -19.05 -3.86 18.84
N GLY A 157 -19.57 -4.43 19.91
CA GLY A 157 -18.86 -5.45 20.67
C GLY A 157 -19.73 -6.00 21.78
N GLY A 158 -19.27 -7.11 22.39
CA GLY A 158 -19.85 -7.69 23.61
C GLY A 158 -19.01 -7.31 24.82
N ILE A 159 -19.66 -7.03 25.95
CA ILE A 159 -19.01 -6.76 27.23
C ILE A 159 -19.36 -7.90 28.19
N TYR A 160 -18.34 -8.44 28.83
CA TYR A 160 -18.47 -9.51 29.83
C TYR A 160 -17.60 -9.18 31.03
N GLY A 161 -18.08 -9.47 32.23
CA GLY A 161 -17.30 -9.26 33.46
C GLY A 161 -18.15 -8.89 34.65
N GLN A 162 -17.50 -8.39 35.72
CA GLN A 162 -18.18 -7.85 36.89
C GLN A 162 -18.87 -6.54 36.58
N THR A 163 -19.93 -6.18 37.31
CA THR A 163 -20.73 -4.96 37.04
C THR A 163 -19.87 -3.69 36.94
N ALA A 164 -18.85 -3.54 37.77
CA ALA A 164 -17.96 -2.39 37.73
C ALA A 164 -17.11 -2.36 36.44
N ASP A 165 -16.62 -3.52 36.01
CA ASP A 165 -15.81 -3.64 34.78
C ASP A 165 -16.68 -3.39 33.53
N ILE A 166 -17.92 -3.86 33.54
CA ILE A 166 -18.90 -3.59 32.47
C ILE A 166 -19.14 -2.08 32.32
N ALA A 167 -19.27 -1.34 33.42
CA ALA A 167 -19.46 0.11 33.40
C ALA A 167 -18.25 0.83 32.78
N ILE A 168 -17.02 0.44 33.15
CA ILE A 168 -15.77 0.98 32.62
C ILE A 168 -15.68 0.71 31.11
N GLN A 169 -15.93 -0.53 30.69
CA GLN A 169 -15.85 -0.91 29.26
C GLN A 169 -16.92 -0.21 28.41
N ALA A 170 -18.13 -0.01 28.96
CA ALA A 170 -19.19 0.74 28.28
C ALA A 170 -18.79 2.19 28.06
N GLU A 171 -18.17 2.85 29.06
CA GLU A 171 -17.65 4.21 28.90
C GLU A 171 -16.57 4.27 27.82
N GLU A 172 -15.67 3.29 27.75
CA GLU A 172 -14.60 3.22 26.77
C GLU A 172 -15.11 3.02 25.33
N ILE A 173 -16.16 2.20 25.16
CA ILE A 173 -16.83 2.05 23.86
C ILE A 173 -17.48 3.38 23.40
N LEU A 174 -18.08 4.13 24.34
CA LEU A 174 -18.64 5.45 24.01
C LEU A 174 -17.56 6.43 23.57
N LYS A 175 -16.42 6.50 24.28
CA LYS A 175 -15.26 7.33 23.89
C LYS A 175 -14.74 6.94 22.51
N THR A 176 -14.64 5.65 22.25
CA THR A 176 -14.21 5.11 20.96
C THR A 176 -15.18 5.52 19.83
N LYS A 177 -16.50 5.44 20.07
CA LYS A 177 -17.52 5.93 19.12
C LYS A 177 -17.33 7.41 18.79
N GLU A 178 -17.15 8.25 19.80
CA GLU A 178 -16.90 9.69 19.62
C GLU A 178 -15.62 9.92 18.79
N THR A 179 -14.53 9.25 19.15
CA THR A 179 -13.25 9.34 18.42
C THR A 179 -13.41 8.99 16.94
N LEU A 180 -14.07 7.87 16.61
CA LEU A 180 -14.28 7.46 15.22
C LEU A 180 -15.21 8.41 14.47
N THR A 181 -16.22 8.97 15.14
CA THR A 181 -17.12 9.99 14.57
C THR A 181 -16.31 11.24 14.19
N ASP A 182 -15.48 11.74 15.09
CA ASP A 182 -14.64 12.91 14.88
C ASP A 182 -13.63 12.68 13.75
N LEU A 183 -13.01 11.50 13.71
CA LEU A 183 -12.09 11.12 12.65
C LEU A 183 -12.77 11.09 11.29
N LEU A 184 -13.92 10.40 11.16
CA LEU A 184 -14.66 10.33 9.91
C LEU A 184 -15.16 11.71 9.46
N SER A 185 -15.65 12.54 10.38
CA SER A 185 -16.02 13.93 10.07
C SER A 185 -14.85 14.72 9.49
N LYS A 186 -13.70 14.68 10.15
CA LYS A 186 -12.47 15.33 9.68
C LYS A 186 -11.98 14.82 8.33
N LEU A 187 -12.03 13.52 8.09
CA LEU A 187 -11.51 12.88 6.88
C LEU A 187 -12.42 13.09 5.67
N THR A 188 -13.74 13.09 5.89
CA THR A 188 -14.73 13.22 4.82
C THR A 188 -15.11 14.67 4.56
N GLY A 189 -15.00 15.54 5.55
CA GLY A 189 -15.51 16.91 5.53
C GLY A 189 -17.01 17.01 5.78
N GLN A 190 -17.67 15.91 6.17
CA GLN A 190 -19.08 15.92 6.56
C GLN A 190 -19.26 16.51 7.97
N PRO A 191 -20.38 17.20 8.24
CA PRO A 191 -20.72 17.62 9.59
C PRO A 191 -20.70 16.43 10.57
N ARG A 192 -20.21 16.64 11.78
CA ARG A 192 -20.10 15.60 12.81
C ARG A 192 -21.44 14.94 13.12
N GLU A 193 -22.50 15.74 13.23
CA GLU A 193 -23.85 15.27 13.50
C GLU A 193 -24.35 14.34 12.39
N LYS A 194 -24.04 14.68 11.14
CA LYS A 194 -24.38 13.85 10.00
C LYS A 194 -23.64 12.53 10.01
N VAL A 195 -22.34 12.52 10.34
CA VAL A 195 -21.57 11.29 10.47
C VAL A 195 -22.10 10.43 11.61
N ALA A 196 -22.45 11.04 12.76
CA ALA A 196 -23.04 10.34 13.90
C ALA A 196 -24.36 9.65 13.55
N GLU A 197 -25.24 10.34 12.79
CA GLU A 197 -26.50 9.78 12.29
C GLU A 197 -26.23 8.65 11.27
N ASP A 198 -25.36 8.88 10.31
CA ASP A 198 -25.08 7.98 9.20
C ASP A 198 -24.41 6.67 9.65
N GLN A 199 -23.63 6.70 10.75
CA GLN A 199 -22.98 5.49 11.29
C GLN A 199 -23.80 4.76 12.37
N GLU A 200 -24.99 5.25 12.72
CA GLU A 200 -25.83 4.59 13.75
C GLU A 200 -26.23 3.17 13.36
N ARG A 201 -26.37 2.89 12.07
CA ARG A 201 -26.56 1.58 11.45
C ARG A 201 -25.65 1.45 10.25
N ASP A 202 -25.54 0.23 9.70
CA ASP A 202 -24.78 -0.03 8.49
C ASP A 202 -25.22 0.88 7.36
N LYS A 203 -24.35 1.79 6.94
CA LYS A 203 -24.57 2.65 5.79
C LYS A 203 -23.61 2.30 4.69
N TYR A 204 -24.15 1.77 3.60
CA TYR A 204 -23.41 1.37 2.42
C TYR A 204 -23.34 2.50 1.41
N PHE A 205 -22.21 2.56 0.70
CA PHE A 205 -21.93 3.46 -0.40
C PHE A 205 -21.37 2.65 -1.58
N ASP A 206 -21.86 2.95 -2.77
CA ASP A 206 -21.10 2.61 -3.97
C ASP A 206 -19.89 3.54 -4.14
N ALA A 207 -19.07 3.32 -5.18
CA ALA A 207 -17.85 4.12 -5.38
C ALA A 207 -18.16 5.62 -5.61
N ARG A 208 -19.23 5.94 -6.31
CA ARG A 208 -19.63 7.34 -6.62
C ARG A 208 -20.22 8.01 -5.39
N GLU A 209 -21.04 7.31 -4.63
CA GLU A 209 -21.57 7.77 -3.36
C GLU A 209 -20.47 8.01 -2.34
N ALA A 210 -19.47 7.11 -2.27
CA ALA A 210 -18.28 7.27 -1.41
C ALA A 210 -17.46 8.52 -1.78
N LYS A 211 -17.33 8.83 -3.08
CA LYS A 211 -16.75 10.08 -3.57
C LYS A 211 -17.61 11.29 -3.16
N ALA A 212 -18.87 11.26 -3.39
CA ALA A 212 -19.79 12.35 -3.02
C ALA A 212 -19.82 12.61 -1.51
N TYR A 213 -19.68 11.56 -0.69
CA TYR A 213 -19.59 11.66 0.75
C TYR A 213 -18.22 12.19 1.23
N GLY A 214 -17.18 12.05 0.42
CA GLY A 214 -15.82 12.50 0.73
C GLY A 214 -14.91 11.42 1.38
N ILE A 215 -15.33 10.16 1.36
CA ILE A 215 -14.49 9.03 1.83
C ILE A 215 -13.34 8.81 0.85
N VAL A 216 -13.60 8.91 -0.44
CA VAL A 216 -12.59 8.87 -1.51
C VAL A 216 -12.61 10.18 -2.31
N ASP A 217 -11.53 10.44 -3.03
CA ASP A 217 -11.38 11.64 -3.86
C ASP A 217 -11.75 11.36 -5.33
N GLU A 218 -11.52 10.12 -5.81
CA GLU A 218 -11.71 9.76 -7.22
C GLU A 218 -12.22 8.31 -7.38
N VAL A 219 -13.01 8.09 -8.44
CA VAL A 219 -13.38 6.74 -8.91
C VAL A 219 -12.59 6.44 -10.19
N LEU A 220 -11.80 5.36 -10.20
CA LEU A 220 -10.93 5.00 -11.32
C LEU A 220 -11.71 4.23 -12.38
N GLU A 221 -12.27 4.91 -13.37
CA GLU A 221 -13.05 4.31 -14.45
C GLU A 221 -12.14 3.54 -15.45
N GLU A 222 -12.73 2.64 -16.23
CA GLU A 222 -11.98 1.82 -17.21
C GLU A 222 -11.25 2.65 -18.28
N SER A 223 -11.81 3.81 -18.63
CA SER A 223 -11.26 4.73 -19.64
C SER A 223 -10.02 5.52 -19.20
N ASP A 224 -9.74 5.56 -17.88
CA ASP A 224 -8.64 6.37 -17.33
C ASP A 224 -7.27 5.70 -17.53
N LYS A 225 -6.85 5.55 -18.78
CA LYS A 225 -5.53 5.00 -19.12
C LYS A 225 -4.39 5.81 -18.49
N ALA A 226 -4.53 7.14 -18.44
CA ALA A 226 -3.53 8.03 -17.84
C ALA A 226 -3.39 7.80 -16.32
N ALA A 227 -4.50 7.60 -15.59
CA ALA A 227 -4.49 7.24 -14.17
C ALA A 227 -3.85 5.87 -13.96
N LYS A 228 -4.17 4.88 -14.79
CA LYS A 228 -3.58 3.53 -14.75
C LYS A 228 -2.06 3.57 -14.97
N GLU A 229 -1.58 4.35 -15.92
CA GLU A 229 -0.15 4.50 -16.19
C GLU A 229 0.59 5.25 -15.07
N ALA A 230 -0.04 6.27 -14.48
CA ALA A 230 0.52 7.00 -13.35
C ALA A 230 0.66 6.12 -12.09
N ILE A 231 -0.36 5.29 -11.81
CA ILE A 231 -0.32 4.27 -10.73
C ILE A 231 0.82 3.27 -10.99
N ALA A 232 0.92 2.74 -12.22
CA ALA A 232 1.95 1.78 -12.59
C ALA A 232 3.37 2.34 -12.50
N LYS A 233 3.54 3.66 -12.66
CA LYS A 233 4.83 4.35 -12.55
C LYS A 233 5.13 4.91 -11.16
N GLY A 234 4.23 4.72 -10.16
CA GLY A 234 4.37 5.32 -8.84
C GLY A 234 4.36 6.86 -8.85
N GLN A 235 3.87 7.46 -9.92
CA GLN A 235 3.81 8.89 -10.16
C GLN A 235 2.36 9.32 -10.31
N MET A 236 1.69 9.62 -9.18
CA MET A 236 0.40 10.31 -9.26
C MET A 236 0.64 11.81 -9.29
N ALA A 237 0.33 12.43 -10.42
CA ALA A 237 0.35 13.88 -10.54
C ALA A 237 -0.67 14.50 -9.57
N ARG A 238 -0.26 15.57 -8.86
CA ARG A 238 -1.20 16.40 -8.09
C ARG A 238 -2.22 16.98 -9.07
N PRO A 239 -3.52 16.91 -8.80
CA PRO A 239 -4.49 17.67 -9.56
C PRO A 239 -4.16 19.16 -9.41
N SER A 240 -4.11 19.86 -10.52
CA SER A 240 -3.91 21.32 -10.64
C SER A 240 -5.07 22.11 -10.02
#